data_644e49e95d79cba3d27c677b21026ced
#
_entry.id   644e49e95d79cba3d27c677b21026ced
#
_cell.length_a   1.000
_cell.length_b   1.000
_cell.length_c   1.000
_cell.angle_alpha   90.00
_cell.angle_beta   90.00
_cell.angle_gamma   90.00
#
_symmetry.space_group_name_H-M   'P 1'
#
loop_
_entity.id
_entity.type
_entity.pdbx_description
1 polymer ?
#
loop_
_entity_poly.entity_id
_entity_poly.type
_entity_poly.pdbx_seq_one_letter_code
_entity_poly.pdbx_strand_id
1 'polypeptide(L)'
;MKNTGEAGELALSVLVQSILRMPQVLCKMPLKTNPEVHYHGADGVYGKYDTATEKYCLYWGESKIYSDISKALSDCFDSLKEFLTEEGLGNTRKERDMSLFRANLDFDDPYLEAAILEFLDPENLQYLKLEYRGVCLVGYNEEAYPKDLSKIEDEIYTEILNRVSDFKSKIGQRLINRTPLDKFVVEVFLVPFANVDDFRDQFQSLI
;
A
#
# COMPACT_ATOMS: atom_id res chain seq x y z
N MET A 1 -5.14 14.05 -18.97
CA MET A 1 -5.73 13.32 -17.82
C MET A 1 -4.95 13.74 -16.60
N LYS A 2 -5.60 14.33 -15.62
CA LYS A 2 -4.95 14.81 -14.40
C LYS A 2 -4.49 13.61 -13.55
N ASN A 3 -3.27 13.67 -13.05
CA ASN A 3 -2.61 12.58 -12.33
C ASN A 3 -3.21 12.46 -10.91
N THR A 4 -4.23 11.61 -10.74
CA THR A 4 -4.97 11.47 -9.48
C THR A 4 -4.40 10.41 -8.54
N GLY A 5 -3.35 9.69 -8.99
CA GLY A 5 -2.70 8.64 -8.19
C GLY A 5 -1.82 9.18 -7.07
N GLU A 6 -1.21 10.35 -7.26
CA GLU A 6 -0.24 10.93 -6.32
C GLU A 6 -0.82 11.20 -4.92
N ALA A 7 -2.08 11.64 -4.85
CA ALA A 7 -2.76 11.83 -3.56
C ALA A 7 -2.88 10.52 -2.77
N GLY A 8 -3.19 9.42 -3.46
CA GLY A 8 -3.28 8.09 -2.86
C GLY A 8 -1.92 7.57 -2.40
N GLU A 9 -0.89 7.73 -3.23
CA GLU A 9 0.49 7.35 -2.91
C GLU A 9 1.00 8.09 -1.66
N LEU A 10 0.78 9.41 -1.60
CA LEU A 10 1.15 10.23 -0.44
C LEU A 10 0.39 9.83 0.82
N ALA A 11 -0.94 9.68 0.72
CA ALA A 11 -1.78 9.27 1.84
C ALA A 11 -1.38 7.89 2.38
N LEU A 12 -1.11 6.93 1.50
CA LEU A 12 -0.61 5.60 1.87
C LEU A 12 0.71 5.72 2.64
N SER A 13 1.66 6.50 2.12
CA SER A 13 2.97 6.70 2.76
C SER A 13 2.83 7.27 4.17
N VAL A 14 2.00 8.30 4.34
CA VAL A 14 1.74 8.92 5.65
C VAL A 14 1.12 7.92 6.63
N LEU A 15 0.11 7.17 6.21
CA LEU A 15 -0.58 6.20 7.07
C LEU A 15 0.33 5.03 7.49
N VAL A 16 1.08 4.47 6.55
CA VAL A 16 2.00 3.36 6.85
C VAL A 16 3.09 3.80 7.83
N GLN A 17 3.68 4.96 7.61
CA GLN A 17 4.74 5.46 8.49
C GLN A 17 4.21 5.90 9.86
N SER A 18 3.04 6.56 9.92
CA SER A 18 2.52 7.08 11.19
C SER A 18 1.83 6.03 12.05
N ILE A 19 1.05 5.12 11.45
CA ILE A 19 0.23 4.13 12.17
C ILE A 19 0.99 2.82 12.34
N LEU A 20 1.53 2.26 11.25
CA LEU A 20 2.22 0.96 11.30
C LEU A 20 3.69 1.09 11.71
N ARG A 21 4.21 2.33 11.78
CA ARG A 21 5.62 2.61 12.15
C ARG A 21 6.62 1.87 11.25
N MET A 22 6.29 1.81 9.96
CA MET A 22 7.15 1.20 8.95
C MET A 22 7.77 2.30 8.08
N PRO A 23 9.10 2.45 8.06
CA PRO A 23 9.77 3.37 7.15
C PRO A 23 9.52 2.96 5.70
N GLN A 24 9.39 3.96 4.84
CA GLN A 24 9.37 3.74 3.40
C GLN A 24 10.81 3.49 2.93
N VAL A 25 11.03 2.35 2.31
CA VAL A 25 12.35 1.92 1.84
C VAL A 25 12.53 2.13 0.33
N LEU A 26 11.43 2.28 -0.41
CA LEU A 26 11.43 2.71 -1.81
C LEU A 26 10.25 3.66 -2.05
N CYS A 27 10.55 4.85 -2.56
CA CYS A 27 9.57 5.83 -2.98
C CYS A 27 9.52 5.91 -4.51
N LYS A 28 8.32 5.80 -5.08
CA LYS A 28 8.11 5.89 -6.53
C LYS A 28 8.20 7.33 -7.05
N MET A 29 7.87 8.32 -6.23
CA MET A 29 7.77 9.71 -6.66
C MET A 29 9.07 10.27 -7.27
N PRO A 30 10.27 10.06 -6.71
CA PRO A 30 11.51 10.51 -7.33
C PRO A 30 11.82 9.82 -8.67
N LEU A 31 11.34 8.60 -8.87
CA LEU A 31 11.58 7.81 -10.09
C LEU A 31 10.71 8.26 -11.27
N LYS A 32 9.63 9.00 -11.01
CA LYS A 32 8.73 9.57 -12.05
C LYS A 32 9.33 10.80 -12.76
N THR A 33 10.44 11.34 -12.30
CA THR A 33 11.09 12.52 -12.90
C THR A 33 11.81 12.19 -14.20
N ASN A 34 11.98 10.92 -14.56
CA ASN A 34 12.49 10.51 -15.86
C ASN A 34 11.32 10.12 -16.78
N PRO A 35 10.97 10.95 -17.79
CA PRO A 35 9.82 10.70 -18.67
C PRO A 35 9.97 9.45 -19.56
N GLU A 36 11.18 8.88 -19.67
CA GLU A 36 11.43 7.66 -20.46
C GLU A 36 11.19 6.37 -19.66
N VAL A 37 11.04 6.47 -18.33
CA VAL A 37 10.78 5.32 -17.46
C VAL A 37 9.30 5.31 -17.06
N HIS A 38 8.47 4.64 -17.83
CA HIS A 38 7.13 4.27 -17.39
C HIS A 38 7.23 3.20 -16.29
N TYR A 39 7.44 3.65 -15.05
CA TYR A 39 7.52 2.79 -13.90
C TYR A 39 6.10 2.34 -13.49
N HIS A 40 5.80 1.08 -13.78
CA HIS A 40 4.56 0.41 -13.35
C HIS A 40 4.81 -0.44 -12.09
N GLY A 41 5.47 0.12 -11.08
CA GLY A 41 5.77 -0.52 -9.81
C GLY A 41 4.73 -0.26 -8.72
N ALA A 42 5.00 -0.77 -7.50
CA ALA A 42 4.22 -0.47 -6.30
C ALA A 42 4.17 1.04 -6.02
N ASP A 43 3.12 1.51 -5.36
CA ASP A 43 3.01 2.92 -4.93
C ASP A 43 4.05 3.26 -3.85
N GLY A 44 4.52 2.26 -3.12
CA GLY A 44 5.64 2.36 -2.19
C GLY A 44 6.03 0.98 -1.69
N VAL A 45 7.28 0.83 -1.25
CA VAL A 45 7.75 -0.35 -0.53
C VAL A 45 8.19 0.07 0.87
N TYR A 46 7.73 -0.68 1.88
CA TYR A 46 7.99 -0.38 3.28
C TYR A 46 8.64 -1.59 3.94
N GLY A 47 9.46 -1.36 4.95
CA GLY A 47 10.19 -2.43 5.61
C GLY A 47 10.06 -2.38 7.13
N LYS A 48 9.97 -3.55 7.76
CA LYS A 48 9.95 -3.67 9.21
C LYS A 48 10.58 -4.99 9.65
N TYR A 49 11.49 -4.92 10.61
CA TYR A 49 11.97 -6.12 11.29
C TYR A 49 10.96 -6.55 12.36
N ASP A 50 10.47 -7.77 12.25
CA ASP A 50 9.58 -8.38 13.23
C ASP A 50 10.43 -9.20 14.24
N THR A 51 10.58 -8.66 15.43
CA THR A 51 11.39 -9.29 16.51
C THR A 51 10.79 -10.58 17.04
N ALA A 52 9.47 -10.79 16.88
CA ALA A 52 8.81 -12.01 17.38
C ALA A 52 9.07 -13.20 16.46
N THR A 53 9.21 -12.96 15.16
CA THR A 53 9.44 -14.00 14.14
C THR A 53 10.87 -14.00 13.62
N GLU A 54 11.68 -13.03 14.00
CA GLU A 54 13.04 -12.78 13.50
C GLU A 54 13.11 -12.65 11.97
N LYS A 55 12.05 -12.05 11.36
CA LYS A 55 11.95 -11.86 9.93
C LYS A 55 12.02 -10.38 9.57
N TYR A 56 12.59 -10.10 8.40
CA TYR A 56 12.44 -8.80 7.77
C TYR A 56 11.22 -8.84 6.83
N CYS A 57 10.19 -8.05 7.17
CA CYS A 57 8.94 -8.00 6.44
C CYS A 57 8.97 -6.84 5.45
N LEU A 58 8.89 -7.14 4.16
CA LEU A 58 8.73 -6.15 3.08
C LEU A 58 7.26 -6.08 2.66
N TYR A 59 6.71 -4.87 2.72
CA TYR A 59 5.34 -4.58 2.35
C TYR A 59 5.28 -3.85 1.02
N TRP A 60 4.61 -4.46 0.02
CA TRP A 60 4.23 -3.77 -1.21
C TRP A 60 2.97 -2.97 -0.98
N GLY A 61 3.06 -1.67 -1.27
CA GLY A 61 1.98 -0.72 -1.08
C GLY A 61 1.21 -0.44 -2.37
N GLU A 62 -0.11 -0.41 -2.28
CA GLU A 62 -1.01 -0.05 -3.37
C GLU A 62 -2.14 0.83 -2.85
N SER A 63 -2.47 1.89 -3.58
CA SER A 63 -3.55 2.82 -3.22
C SER A 63 -4.60 2.90 -4.32
N LYS A 64 -5.87 2.79 -3.94
CA LYS A 64 -7.01 2.99 -4.83
C LYS A 64 -8.05 3.87 -4.13
N ILE A 65 -8.28 5.05 -4.68
CA ILE A 65 -9.27 5.99 -4.16
C ILE A 65 -10.36 6.14 -5.22
N TYR A 66 -11.49 5.45 -5.02
CA TYR A 66 -12.65 5.46 -5.92
C TYR A 66 -13.92 5.76 -5.14
N SER A 67 -14.98 6.19 -5.83
CA SER A 67 -16.29 6.35 -5.18
C SER A 67 -16.87 5.02 -4.69
N ASP A 68 -16.63 3.91 -5.42
CA ASP A 68 -17.09 2.57 -5.08
C ASP A 68 -16.02 1.76 -4.35
N ILE A 69 -16.29 1.38 -3.10
CA ILE A 69 -15.40 0.59 -2.25
C ILE A 69 -15.11 -0.80 -2.83
N SER A 70 -16.11 -1.42 -3.48
CA SER A 70 -15.96 -2.78 -4.02
C SER A 70 -14.98 -2.82 -5.17
N LYS A 71 -15.03 -1.81 -6.03
CA LYS A 71 -14.09 -1.63 -7.12
C LYS A 71 -12.70 -1.29 -6.59
N ALA A 72 -12.58 -0.36 -5.64
CA ALA A 72 -11.30 0.03 -5.06
C ALA A 72 -10.59 -1.17 -4.39
N LEU A 73 -11.31 -1.98 -3.61
CA LEU A 73 -10.78 -3.22 -3.03
C LEU A 73 -10.33 -4.23 -4.09
N SER A 74 -11.14 -4.43 -5.13
CA SER A 74 -10.80 -5.39 -6.19
C SER A 74 -9.53 -4.98 -6.91
N ASP A 75 -9.46 -3.75 -7.39
CA ASP A 75 -8.32 -3.26 -8.14
C ASP A 75 -7.04 -3.22 -7.28
N CYS A 76 -7.17 -2.91 -5.98
CA CYS A 76 -6.05 -2.93 -5.04
C CYS A 76 -5.49 -4.35 -4.84
N PHE A 77 -6.37 -5.32 -4.62
CA PHE A 77 -5.95 -6.71 -4.43
C PHE A 77 -5.43 -7.37 -5.71
N ASP A 78 -5.98 -7.01 -6.87
CA ASP A 78 -5.48 -7.49 -8.15
C ASP A 78 -4.08 -6.96 -8.43
N SER A 79 -3.80 -5.68 -8.14
CA SER A 79 -2.45 -5.12 -8.19
C SER A 79 -1.50 -5.80 -7.21
N LEU A 80 -1.89 -5.97 -5.93
CA LEU A 80 -1.05 -6.66 -4.95
C LEU A 80 -0.78 -8.11 -5.33
N LYS A 81 -1.77 -8.82 -5.88
CA LYS A 81 -1.59 -10.18 -6.34
C LYS A 81 -0.49 -10.27 -7.39
N GLU A 82 -0.49 -9.38 -8.38
CA GLU A 82 0.54 -9.35 -9.39
C GLU A 82 1.94 -9.21 -8.76
N PHE A 83 2.13 -8.31 -7.78
CA PHE A 83 3.42 -8.12 -7.11
C PHE A 83 3.85 -9.28 -6.22
N LEU A 84 2.93 -9.78 -5.39
CA LEU A 84 3.28 -10.76 -4.37
C LEU A 84 3.39 -12.18 -4.92
N THR A 85 2.65 -12.49 -5.98
CA THR A 85 2.51 -13.87 -6.49
C THR A 85 3.19 -14.10 -7.83
N GLU A 86 3.82 -13.07 -8.42
CA GLU A 86 4.51 -13.20 -9.69
C GLU A 86 5.72 -14.14 -9.52
N GLU A 87 5.57 -15.35 -10.03
CA GLU A 87 6.63 -16.34 -10.15
C GLU A 87 7.08 -16.37 -11.61
N GLY A 88 8.34 -16.04 -11.88
CA GLY A 88 8.88 -16.07 -13.24
C GLY A 88 10.38 -15.93 -13.27
N LEU A 89 11.01 -16.53 -14.29
CA LEU A 89 12.44 -16.42 -14.58
C LEU A 89 12.69 -15.08 -15.31
N GLY A 90 13.14 -14.08 -14.55
CA GLY A 90 13.71 -12.85 -15.08
C GLY A 90 12.71 -11.78 -15.53
N ASN A 91 12.95 -10.52 -15.15
CA ASN A 91 12.21 -9.34 -15.55
C ASN A 91 10.77 -9.19 -15.02
N THR A 92 10.43 -9.84 -13.91
CA THR A 92 9.16 -9.59 -13.22
C THR A 92 9.11 -8.18 -12.62
N ARG A 93 7.91 -7.65 -12.36
CA ARG A 93 7.76 -6.36 -11.67
C ARG A 93 8.46 -6.38 -10.32
N LYS A 94 8.30 -7.47 -9.57
CA LYS A 94 8.93 -7.72 -8.29
C LYS A 94 10.47 -7.67 -8.37
N GLU A 95 11.08 -8.33 -9.35
CA GLU A 95 12.53 -8.32 -9.53
C GLU A 95 13.06 -6.93 -9.88
N ARG A 96 12.32 -6.19 -10.71
CA ARG A 96 12.69 -4.80 -11.04
C ARG A 96 12.59 -3.90 -9.81
N ASP A 97 11.52 -4.02 -9.02
CA ASP A 97 11.36 -3.25 -7.80
C ASP A 97 12.45 -3.61 -6.78
N MET A 98 12.79 -4.90 -6.66
CA MET A 98 13.89 -5.36 -5.81
C MET A 98 15.25 -4.85 -6.27
N SER A 99 15.50 -4.82 -7.58
CA SER A 99 16.74 -4.26 -8.13
C SER A 99 16.85 -2.76 -7.90
N LEU A 100 15.76 -2.04 -8.10
CA LEU A 100 15.69 -0.60 -7.80
C LEU A 100 15.83 -0.34 -6.30
N PHE A 101 15.24 -1.17 -5.47
CA PHE A 101 15.37 -1.10 -4.04
C PHE A 101 16.84 -1.22 -3.61
N ARG A 102 17.53 -2.27 -4.03
CA ARG A 102 18.96 -2.46 -3.73
C ARG A 102 19.83 -1.30 -4.22
N ALA A 103 19.52 -0.73 -5.39
CA ALA A 103 20.29 0.35 -6.00
C ALA A 103 20.04 1.72 -5.40
N ASN A 104 18.92 1.91 -4.68
CA ASN A 104 18.47 3.20 -4.14
C ASN A 104 18.23 3.13 -2.62
N LEU A 105 18.75 2.12 -1.93
CA LEU A 105 18.83 2.13 -0.48
C LEU A 105 19.74 3.32 -0.09
N ASP A 106 19.18 4.21 0.69
CA ASP A 106 19.89 5.37 1.22
C ASP A 106 19.32 5.64 2.61
N PHE A 107 19.93 5.03 3.60
CA PHE A 107 19.61 5.25 5.00
C PHE A 107 20.69 6.12 5.63
N ASP A 108 20.29 7.03 6.48
CA ASP A 108 21.22 7.82 7.30
C ASP A 108 22.12 6.95 8.19
N ASP A 109 21.72 5.68 8.43
CA ASP A 109 22.47 4.70 9.19
C ASP A 109 23.04 3.61 8.26
N PRO A 110 24.36 3.63 7.97
CA PRO A 110 25.02 2.64 7.12
C PRO A 110 24.97 1.20 7.66
N TYR A 111 24.87 1.03 8.99
CA TYR A 111 24.75 -0.30 9.59
C TYR A 111 23.37 -0.91 9.36
N LEU A 112 22.35 -0.09 9.45
CA LEU A 112 20.96 -0.49 9.11
C LEU A 112 20.86 -0.85 7.63
N GLU A 113 21.45 -0.05 6.76
CA GLU A 113 21.49 -0.33 5.32
C GLU A 113 22.16 -1.66 5.01
N ALA A 114 23.36 -1.89 5.55
CA ALA A 114 24.10 -3.13 5.39
C ALA A 114 23.30 -4.34 5.89
N ALA A 115 22.66 -4.23 7.06
CA ALA A 115 21.83 -5.29 7.61
C ALA A 115 20.61 -5.62 6.73
N ILE A 116 19.97 -4.60 6.14
CA ILE A 116 18.84 -4.81 5.21
C ILE A 116 19.32 -5.48 3.93
N LEU A 117 20.47 -5.08 3.39
CA LEU A 117 21.04 -5.70 2.20
C LEU A 117 21.29 -7.21 2.37
N GLU A 118 21.68 -7.67 3.57
CA GLU A 118 21.82 -9.10 3.85
C GLU A 118 20.50 -9.87 3.68
N PHE A 119 19.35 -9.30 4.12
CA PHE A 119 18.03 -9.92 3.89
C PHE A 119 17.62 -9.92 2.41
N LEU A 120 18.19 -9.03 1.62
CA LEU A 120 17.85 -8.89 0.20
C LEU A 120 18.77 -9.70 -0.72
N ASP A 121 19.88 -10.22 -0.20
CA ASP A 121 20.85 -10.99 -0.97
C ASP A 121 20.47 -12.48 -1.01
N PRO A 122 20.09 -13.03 -2.19
CA PRO A 122 19.73 -14.45 -2.31
C PRO A 122 20.85 -15.43 -1.92
N GLU A 123 22.12 -14.99 -1.92
CA GLU A 123 23.27 -15.81 -1.52
C GLU A 123 23.49 -15.79 -0.01
N ASN A 124 22.82 -14.89 0.73
CA ASN A 124 22.91 -14.79 2.19
C ASN A 124 21.81 -15.62 2.88
N LEU A 125 22.16 -16.30 3.99
CA LEU A 125 21.20 -17.08 4.77
C LEU A 125 20.07 -16.23 5.35
N GLN A 126 20.27 -14.95 5.57
CA GLN A 126 19.22 -14.03 6.03
C GLN A 126 18.09 -13.86 5.00
N TYR A 127 18.34 -14.10 3.73
CA TYR A 127 17.30 -14.10 2.69
C TYR A 127 16.16 -15.08 2.98
N LEU A 128 16.42 -16.18 3.66
CA LEU A 128 15.40 -17.15 4.08
C LEU A 128 14.45 -16.59 5.13
N LYS A 129 14.83 -15.48 5.78
CA LYS A 129 14.01 -14.75 6.76
C LYS A 129 13.30 -13.53 6.17
N LEU A 130 13.39 -13.32 4.85
CA LEU A 130 12.64 -12.29 4.16
C LEU A 130 11.21 -12.74 3.95
N GLU A 131 10.24 -11.93 4.39
CA GLU A 131 8.82 -12.20 4.23
C GLU A 131 8.15 -11.07 3.43
N TYR A 132 7.44 -11.44 2.39
CA TYR A 132 6.69 -10.50 1.56
C TYR A 132 5.26 -10.33 2.07
N ARG A 133 4.82 -9.09 2.19
CA ARG A 133 3.49 -8.71 2.68
C ARG A 133 2.90 -7.62 1.80
N GLY A 134 1.59 -7.36 1.94
CA GLY A 134 0.91 -6.29 1.24
C GLY A 134 0.39 -5.22 2.19
N VAL A 135 0.27 -3.99 1.70
CA VAL A 135 -0.47 -2.93 2.35
C VAL A 135 -1.30 -2.16 1.33
N CYS A 136 -2.60 -2.04 1.59
CA CYS A 136 -3.56 -1.35 0.75
C CYS A 136 -4.07 -0.08 1.42
N LEU A 137 -4.23 0.98 0.64
CA LEU A 137 -5.10 2.10 0.96
C LEU A 137 -6.31 2.09 0.02
N VAL A 138 -7.48 1.97 0.59
CA VAL A 138 -8.76 1.97 -0.13
C VAL A 138 -9.58 3.16 0.32
N GLY A 139 -9.62 4.21 -0.52
CA GLY A 139 -10.48 5.37 -0.34
C GLY A 139 -11.82 5.16 -1.05
N TYR A 140 -12.92 5.58 -0.41
CA TYR A 140 -14.26 5.40 -0.96
C TYR A 140 -15.22 6.46 -0.45
N ASN A 141 -16.33 6.66 -1.21
CA ASN A 141 -17.42 7.51 -0.74
C ASN A 141 -18.20 6.78 0.36
N GLU A 142 -18.36 7.45 1.51
CA GLU A 142 -19.10 6.93 2.66
C GLU A 142 -20.43 7.67 2.81
N GLU A 143 -21.52 6.91 2.73
CA GLU A 143 -22.89 7.46 2.81
C GLU A 143 -23.28 7.98 4.19
N ALA A 144 -22.52 7.60 5.22
CA ALA A 144 -22.74 8.13 6.57
C ALA A 144 -22.49 9.65 6.66
N TYR A 145 -21.63 10.18 5.79
CA TYR A 145 -21.41 11.63 5.72
C TYR A 145 -22.66 12.32 5.15
N PRO A 146 -23.27 13.25 5.89
CA PRO A 146 -24.46 13.98 5.42
C PRO A 146 -24.07 14.96 4.30
N LYS A 147 -25.01 15.21 3.40
CA LYS A 147 -24.87 16.25 2.38
C LYS A 147 -25.00 17.66 2.95
N ASP A 148 -25.60 17.77 4.11
CA ASP A 148 -25.71 18.97 4.93
C ASP A 148 -25.13 18.69 6.32
N LEU A 149 -24.97 19.71 7.14
CA LEU A 149 -24.43 19.56 8.51
C LEU A 149 -25.49 19.02 9.49
N SER A 150 -26.34 18.08 9.06
CA SER A 150 -27.47 17.55 9.84
C SER A 150 -27.08 16.52 10.90
N LYS A 151 -25.90 15.91 10.76
CA LYS A 151 -25.38 14.91 11.69
C LYS A 151 -24.17 15.44 12.46
N ILE A 152 -24.06 15.04 13.70
CA ILE A 152 -22.86 15.29 14.50
C ILE A 152 -21.81 14.21 14.25
N GLU A 153 -20.55 14.53 14.57
CA GLU A 153 -19.39 13.65 14.34
C GLU A 153 -19.56 12.25 14.97
N ASP A 154 -20.08 12.18 16.19
CA ASP A 154 -20.30 10.91 16.91
C ASP A 154 -21.31 9.99 16.21
N GLU A 155 -22.33 10.55 15.57
CA GLU A 155 -23.32 9.77 14.80
C GLU A 155 -22.68 9.20 13.54
N ILE A 156 -21.91 10.00 12.82
CA ILE A 156 -21.17 9.56 11.62
C ILE A 156 -20.19 8.44 11.99
N TYR A 157 -19.42 8.65 13.07
CA TYR A 157 -18.45 7.66 13.56
C TYR A 157 -19.13 6.34 13.92
N THR A 158 -20.26 6.41 14.64
CA THR A 158 -21.02 5.22 15.03
C THR A 158 -21.55 4.45 13.80
N GLU A 159 -22.08 5.14 12.80
CA GLU A 159 -22.55 4.51 11.56
C GLU A 159 -21.41 3.82 10.81
N ILE A 160 -20.24 4.45 10.72
CA ILE A 160 -19.06 3.83 10.08
C ILE A 160 -18.61 2.59 10.86
N LEU A 161 -18.52 2.67 12.19
CA LEU A 161 -18.12 1.53 13.03
C LEU A 161 -19.06 0.33 12.86
N ASN A 162 -20.35 0.53 12.73
CA ASN A 162 -21.32 -0.55 12.54
C ASN A 162 -21.11 -1.30 11.23
N ARG A 163 -20.48 -0.68 10.24
CA ARG A 163 -20.13 -1.31 8.94
C ARG A 163 -18.78 -2.02 8.94
N VAL A 164 -17.93 -1.83 9.95
CA VAL A 164 -16.58 -2.43 9.99
C VAL A 164 -16.63 -3.95 9.89
N SER A 165 -17.60 -4.60 10.55
CA SER A 165 -17.76 -6.05 10.49
C SER A 165 -18.04 -6.55 9.07
N ASP A 166 -18.91 -5.85 8.35
CA ASP A 166 -19.26 -6.17 6.96
C ASP A 166 -18.06 -5.94 6.03
N PHE A 167 -17.30 -4.88 6.26
CA PHE A 167 -16.07 -4.61 5.49
C PHE A 167 -15.03 -5.71 5.71
N LYS A 168 -14.80 -6.14 6.96
CA LYS A 168 -13.89 -7.26 7.28
C LYS A 168 -14.30 -8.53 6.54
N SER A 169 -15.59 -8.87 6.54
CA SER A 169 -16.13 -10.03 5.82
C SER A 169 -15.89 -9.92 4.31
N LYS A 170 -16.19 -8.76 3.72
CA LYS A 170 -15.99 -8.51 2.29
C LYS A 170 -14.52 -8.58 1.89
N ILE A 171 -13.61 -8.05 2.72
CA ILE A 171 -12.16 -8.11 2.51
C ILE A 171 -11.70 -9.56 2.54
N GLY A 172 -12.06 -10.31 3.59
CA GLY A 172 -11.68 -11.72 3.74
C GLY A 172 -12.13 -12.59 2.56
N GLN A 173 -13.37 -12.45 2.11
CA GLN A 173 -13.88 -13.17 0.94
C GLN A 173 -13.12 -12.83 -0.34
N ARG A 174 -12.77 -11.55 -0.55
CA ARG A 174 -12.01 -11.13 -1.73
C ARG A 174 -10.60 -11.67 -1.73
N LEU A 175 -9.93 -11.73 -0.57
CA LEU A 175 -8.60 -12.32 -0.44
C LEU A 175 -8.64 -13.82 -0.75
N ILE A 176 -9.59 -14.57 -0.16
CA ILE A 176 -9.76 -16.01 -0.40
C ILE A 176 -9.99 -16.31 -1.89
N ASN A 177 -10.76 -15.48 -2.57
CA ASN A 177 -11.04 -15.65 -3.99
C ASN A 177 -9.86 -15.28 -4.91
N ARG A 178 -8.75 -14.81 -4.35
CA ARG A 178 -7.55 -14.41 -5.10
C ARG A 178 -6.33 -15.26 -4.74
N THR A 179 -6.52 -16.57 -4.68
CA THR A 179 -5.39 -17.49 -4.47
C THR A 179 -4.27 -17.20 -5.50
N PRO A 180 -2.99 -17.13 -5.09
CA PRO A 180 -2.47 -17.40 -3.73
C PRO A 180 -2.34 -16.16 -2.81
N LEU A 181 -2.96 -15.01 -3.12
CA LEU A 181 -2.89 -13.80 -2.28
C LEU A 181 -3.40 -14.05 -0.85
N ASP A 182 -4.33 -14.99 -0.69
CA ASP A 182 -4.87 -15.44 0.60
C ASP A 182 -3.82 -16.02 1.57
N LYS A 183 -2.62 -16.34 1.06
CA LYS A 183 -1.50 -16.84 1.88
C LYS A 183 -0.58 -15.74 2.39
N PHE A 184 -0.79 -14.51 1.95
CA PHE A 184 0.01 -13.37 2.36
C PHE A 184 -0.69 -12.57 3.45
N VAL A 185 0.10 -11.94 4.32
CA VAL A 185 -0.41 -10.92 5.24
C VAL A 185 -0.66 -9.65 4.44
N VAL A 186 -1.88 -9.12 4.50
CA VAL A 186 -2.27 -7.88 3.84
C VAL A 186 -2.91 -6.94 4.85
N GLU A 187 -2.27 -5.80 5.09
CA GLU A 187 -2.84 -4.70 5.88
C GLU A 187 -3.75 -3.86 4.99
N VAL A 188 -4.91 -3.45 5.48
CA VAL A 188 -5.86 -2.65 4.71
C VAL A 188 -6.31 -1.42 5.48
N PHE A 189 -5.97 -0.25 4.96
CA PHE A 189 -6.55 1.02 5.40
C PHE A 189 -7.82 1.30 4.60
N LEU A 190 -8.95 1.42 5.30
CA LEU A 190 -10.19 1.91 4.73
C LEU A 190 -10.34 3.38 5.09
N VAL A 191 -10.35 4.25 4.10
CA VAL A 191 -10.44 5.70 4.29
C VAL A 191 -11.77 6.20 3.71
N PRO A 192 -12.76 6.51 4.57
CA PRO A 192 -14.03 7.05 4.12
C PRO A 192 -13.91 8.53 3.75
N PHE A 193 -14.48 8.91 2.62
CA PHE A 193 -14.61 10.29 2.16
C PHE A 193 -16.08 10.67 2.05
N ALA A 194 -16.41 11.92 2.31
CA ALA A 194 -17.72 12.45 1.96
C ALA A 194 -17.92 12.46 0.43
N ASN A 195 -16.88 12.84 -0.30
CA ASN A 195 -16.82 12.80 -1.76
C ASN A 195 -15.36 12.67 -2.22
N VAL A 196 -15.06 11.60 -2.93
CA VAL A 196 -13.71 11.34 -3.47
C VAL A 196 -13.31 12.35 -4.55
N ASP A 197 -14.25 12.83 -5.35
CA ASP A 197 -13.93 13.77 -6.43
C ASP A 197 -13.58 15.14 -5.86
N ASP A 198 -14.31 15.59 -4.82
CA ASP A 198 -13.98 16.83 -4.10
C ASP A 198 -12.58 16.75 -3.44
N PHE A 199 -12.24 15.60 -2.85
CA PHE A 199 -10.89 15.37 -2.31
C PHE A 199 -9.82 15.50 -3.39
N ARG A 200 -10.04 14.92 -4.55
CA ARG A 200 -9.10 14.99 -5.68
C ARG A 200 -8.91 16.42 -6.20
N ASP A 201 -10.02 17.14 -6.35
CA ASP A 201 -9.99 18.53 -6.81
C ASP A 201 -9.27 19.45 -5.82
N GLN A 202 -9.53 19.26 -4.52
CA GLN A 202 -8.81 20.00 -3.46
C GLN A 202 -7.32 19.68 -3.47
N PHE A 203 -6.94 18.40 -3.52
CA PHE A 203 -5.54 18.01 -3.57
C PHE A 203 -4.81 18.64 -4.76
N GLN A 204 -5.43 18.62 -5.95
CA GLN A 204 -4.86 19.24 -7.15
C GLN A 204 -4.72 20.76 -7.07
N SER A 205 -5.52 21.42 -6.25
CA SER A 205 -5.41 22.87 -6.04
C SER A 205 -4.24 23.27 -5.15
N LEU A 206 -3.64 22.31 -4.43
CA LEU A 206 -2.54 22.52 -3.50
C LEU A 206 -1.16 22.30 -4.13
N ILE A 207 -1.11 21.62 -5.27
CA ILE A 207 0.11 21.30 -6.02
C ILE A 207 0.11 21.98 -7.38
#